data_29dbda611379f9f093656a1bd2ad183d
#
_entry.id   29dbda611379f9f093656a1bd2ad183d
#
_cell.length_a   1.000
_cell.length_b   1.000
_cell.length_c   1.000
_cell.angle_alpha   90.00
_cell.angle_beta   90.00
_cell.angle_gamma   90.00
#
_symmetry.space_group_name_H-M   'P 1'
#
loop_
_entity.id
_entity.type
_entity.pdbx_description
1 polymer ?
#
loop_
_entity_poly.entity_id
_entity_poly.type
_entity_poly.pdbx_seq_one_letter_code
_entity_poly.pdbx_strand_id
1 'polypeptide(L)'
;PMALWCDHSDIMTQRDQGWIQIFAKDPQEALDFTMIAYRVSEDERVLIPTMVDIDGFFCSHLTEPVNVPTEEEAERFVKEFKPVNAHLDTDLPYAMNNLTSPAIFTEIKRSQDLGMRAAAGVMDERFEEFGELFGRKYGRIMCDHVEGADTVVLCMGSMSGTVKHVVKEMRAAGRKVGICRVVAFRPFPTKEVAEALKDAKNIAVIDRVSAMGSFGPLYEEVLAAMNYGGIKANAYSFVAGLGGRDIWEQTVENVIDKAEELGAKQEPCEAPIWIDLKEEEVVYNA
;
A
#
# COMPACT_ATOMS: atom_id res chain seq x y z
N PRO A 1 -18.42 8.53 15.56
CA PRO A 1 -19.40 8.00 14.61
C PRO A 1 -18.77 6.90 13.76
N MET A 2 -19.59 5.97 13.28
CA MET A 2 -19.13 4.89 12.40
C MET A 2 -19.23 5.37 10.94
N ALA A 3 -18.17 5.18 10.15
CA ALA A 3 -18.20 5.33 8.70
C ALA A 3 -18.13 3.93 8.06
N LEU A 4 -18.94 3.72 7.02
CA LEU A 4 -18.92 2.47 6.24
C LEU A 4 -18.04 2.59 4.99
N TRP A 5 -17.71 3.82 4.62
CA TRP A 5 -16.87 4.13 3.48
C TRP A 5 -15.39 4.02 3.85
N CYS A 6 -14.55 4.08 2.83
CA CYS A 6 -13.14 3.83 2.94
C CYS A 6 -12.41 4.69 3.98
N ASP A 7 -11.76 4.01 4.90
CA ASP A 7 -10.81 4.54 5.87
C ASP A 7 -9.80 3.43 6.15
N HIS A 8 -8.54 3.64 5.80
CA HIS A 8 -7.52 2.61 5.96
C HIS A 8 -7.10 2.36 7.42
N SER A 9 -7.76 3.00 8.41
CA SER A 9 -7.37 2.86 9.83
C SER A 9 -7.52 1.43 10.34
N ASP A 10 -8.47 0.65 9.83
CA ASP A 10 -8.68 -0.75 10.20
C ASP A 10 -7.49 -1.64 9.83
N ILE A 11 -7.05 -1.61 8.59
CA ILE A 11 -5.88 -2.38 8.14
C ILE A 11 -4.57 -1.81 8.70
N MET A 12 -4.46 -0.49 8.86
CA MET A 12 -3.25 0.14 9.41
C MET A 12 -3.03 -0.18 10.89
N THR A 13 -4.09 -0.41 11.68
CA THR A 13 -3.95 -0.89 13.06
C THR A 13 -3.30 -2.26 13.14
N GLN A 14 -3.32 -3.04 12.08
CA GLN A 14 -2.73 -4.38 11.98
C GLN A 14 -1.32 -4.40 11.38
N ARG A 15 -0.76 -3.23 11.02
CA ARG A 15 0.53 -3.13 10.29
C ARG A 15 1.71 -3.80 11.01
N ASP A 16 1.64 -3.89 12.34
CA ASP A 16 2.70 -4.42 13.19
C ASP A 16 2.40 -5.83 13.74
N GLN A 17 1.30 -6.45 13.30
CA GLN A 17 0.89 -7.78 13.76
C GLN A 17 1.57 -8.94 13.00
N GLY A 18 2.27 -8.64 11.91
CA GLY A 18 3.00 -9.63 11.12
C GLY A 18 2.19 -10.22 9.97
N TRP A 19 1.20 -9.49 9.47
CA TRP A 19 0.49 -9.81 8.24
C TRP A 19 1.16 -9.14 7.04
N ILE A 20 1.18 -9.82 5.90
CA ILE A 20 1.43 -9.19 4.61
C ILE A 20 0.21 -8.33 4.28
N GLN A 21 0.44 -7.12 3.75
CA GLN A 21 -0.64 -6.17 3.42
C GLN A 21 -0.48 -5.69 1.98
N ILE A 22 -1.50 -5.93 1.15
CA ILE A 22 -1.53 -5.59 -0.28
C ILE A 22 -2.79 -4.77 -0.56
N PHE A 23 -2.63 -3.62 -1.22
CA PHE A 23 -3.70 -2.67 -1.54
C PHE A 23 -4.10 -2.75 -3.01
N ALA A 24 -5.31 -3.23 -3.28
CA ALA A 24 -5.91 -3.24 -4.60
C ALA A 24 -6.55 -1.88 -4.93
N LYS A 25 -6.48 -1.45 -6.20
CA LYS A 25 -7.09 -0.18 -6.64
C LYS A 25 -8.46 -0.35 -7.29
N ASP A 26 -8.77 -1.55 -7.78
CA ASP A 26 -10.00 -1.86 -8.51
C ASP A 26 -10.41 -3.34 -8.32
N PRO A 27 -11.61 -3.75 -8.74
CA PRO A 27 -12.07 -5.13 -8.62
C PRO A 27 -11.20 -6.16 -9.34
N GLN A 28 -10.54 -5.78 -10.43
CA GLN A 28 -9.62 -6.70 -11.13
C GLN A 28 -8.41 -7.01 -10.27
N GLU A 29 -7.80 -5.99 -9.67
CA GLU A 29 -6.67 -6.20 -8.76
C GLU A 29 -7.10 -6.96 -7.49
N ALA A 30 -8.32 -6.75 -6.98
CA ALA A 30 -8.83 -7.51 -5.84
C ALA A 30 -8.86 -9.02 -6.13
N LEU A 31 -9.33 -9.42 -7.33
CA LEU A 31 -9.30 -10.81 -7.77
C LEU A 31 -7.86 -11.31 -7.92
N ASP A 32 -7.05 -10.59 -8.68
CA ASP A 32 -5.69 -11.00 -9.02
C ASP A 32 -4.80 -11.09 -7.79
N PHE A 33 -4.88 -10.09 -6.90
CA PHE A 33 -4.10 -10.07 -5.67
C PHE A 33 -4.53 -11.13 -4.66
N THR A 34 -5.82 -11.52 -4.67
CA THR A 34 -6.26 -12.67 -3.87
C THR A 34 -5.56 -13.96 -4.31
N MET A 35 -5.48 -14.22 -5.61
CA MET A 35 -4.76 -15.37 -6.14
C MET A 35 -3.25 -15.31 -5.80
N ILE A 36 -2.65 -14.14 -5.95
CA ILE A 36 -1.23 -13.90 -5.63
C ILE A 36 -1.00 -14.06 -4.12
N ALA A 37 -1.92 -13.58 -3.28
CA ALA A 37 -1.85 -13.69 -1.82
C ALA A 37 -1.78 -15.16 -1.37
N TYR A 38 -2.59 -16.06 -1.93
CA TYR A 38 -2.47 -17.50 -1.66
C TYR A 38 -1.07 -18.02 -2.00
N ARG A 39 -0.57 -17.69 -3.19
CA ARG A 39 0.75 -18.16 -3.65
C ARG A 39 1.90 -17.63 -2.80
N VAL A 40 1.78 -16.43 -2.24
CA VAL A 40 2.78 -15.82 -1.37
C VAL A 40 2.67 -16.40 0.04
N SER A 41 1.46 -16.44 0.61
CA SER A 41 1.23 -16.90 1.98
C SER A 41 1.57 -18.37 2.18
N GLU A 42 1.33 -19.20 1.17
CA GLU A 42 1.54 -20.64 1.20
C GLU A 42 2.94 -21.08 0.75
N ASP A 43 3.79 -20.15 0.33
CA ASP A 43 5.19 -20.45 0.01
C ASP A 43 5.94 -20.86 1.29
N GLU A 44 6.65 -21.99 1.25
CA GLU A 44 7.38 -22.55 2.41
C GLU A 44 8.42 -21.60 3.02
N ARG A 45 8.88 -20.62 2.25
CA ARG A 45 9.82 -19.59 2.70
C ARG A 45 9.14 -18.49 3.49
N VAL A 46 7.80 -18.39 3.41
CA VAL A 46 6.98 -17.29 3.95
C VAL A 46 6.09 -17.77 5.08
N LEU A 47 5.06 -18.54 4.78
CA LEU A 47 4.06 -19.08 5.73
C LEU A 47 3.50 -17.99 6.67
N ILE A 48 3.13 -16.84 6.09
CA ILE A 48 2.56 -15.68 6.77
C ILE A 48 1.23 -15.32 6.12
N PRO A 49 0.19 -15.01 6.90
CA PRO A 49 -1.10 -14.62 6.34
C PRO A 49 -1.02 -13.28 5.62
N THR A 50 -1.84 -13.10 4.58
CA THR A 50 -1.94 -11.88 3.78
C THR A 50 -3.31 -11.25 3.92
N MET A 51 -3.35 -9.94 4.06
CA MET A 51 -4.52 -9.09 3.89
C MET A 51 -4.49 -8.49 2.48
N VAL A 52 -5.57 -8.67 1.74
CA VAL A 52 -5.82 -7.94 0.49
C VAL A 52 -6.86 -6.87 0.79
N ASP A 53 -6.42 -5.63 0.82
CA ASP A 53 -7.28 -4.49 1.08
C ASP A 53 -7.99 -4.02 -0.17
N ILE A 54 -9.29 -3.73 -0.04
CA ILE A 54 -10.13 -3.13 -1.07
C ILE A 54 -10.86 -1.93 -0.49
N ASP A 55 -10.77 -0.80 -1.16
CA ASP A 55 -11.43 0.42 -0.72
C ASP A 55 -12.96 0.26 -0.64
N GLY A 56 -13.51 0.38 0.58
CA GLY A 56 -14.93 0.28 0.84
C GLY A 56 -15.75 1.25 -0.02
N PHE A 57 -16.82 0.77 -0.62
CA PHE A 57 -17.69 1.42 -1.60
C PHE A 57 -17.01 1.75 -2.94
N PHE A 58 -15.80 2.27 -2.98
CA PHE A 58 -15.08 2.59 -4.22
C PHE A 58 -14.67 1.36 -5.05
N CYS A 59 -14.39 0.24 -4.40
CA CYS A 59 -14.11 -1.04 -5.06
C CYS A 59 -15.18 -2.08 -4.73
N SER A 60 -15.65 -2.13 -3.48
CA SER A 60 -16.51 -3.21 -3.00
C SER A 60 -17.97 -3.10 -3.45
N HIS A 61 -18.46 -1.92 -3.86
CA HIS A 61 -19.84 -1.67 -4.28
C HIS A 61 -19.96 -1.10 -5.70
N LEU A 62 -18.86 -1.05 -6.45
CA LEU A 62 -18.87 -0.77 -7.88
C LEU A 62 -19.03 -2.07 -8.68
N THR A 63 -19.76 -1.98 -9.79
CA THR A 63 -19.83 -3.07 -10.77
C THR A 63 -18.94 -2.72 -11.94
N GLU A 64 -17.84 -3.44 -12.06
CA GLU A 64 -16.89 -3.30 -13.16
C GLU A 64 -16.66 -4.65 -13.85
N PRO A 65 -16.35 -4.66 -15.16
CA PRO A 65 -15.96 -5.89 -15.82
C PRO A 65 -14.60 -6.37 -15.33
N VAL A 66 -14.50 -7.67 -14.99
CA VAL A 66 -13.26 -8.31 -14.61
C VAL A 66 -12.97 -9.52 -15.52
N ASN A 67 -11.71 -9.75 -15.82
CA ASN A 67 -11.24 -10.94 -16.51
C ASN A 67 -11.05 -12.05 -15.49
N VAL A 68 -12.05 -12.91 -15.35
CA VAL A 68 -12.01 -14.05 -14.47
C VAL A 68 -11.26 -15.19 -15.17
N PRO A 69 -10.21 -15.76 -14.57
CA PRO A 69 -9.51 -16.91 -15.14
C PRO A 69 -10.43 -18.14 -15.16
N THR A 70 -10.15 -19.06 -16.07
CA THR A 70 -10.79 -20.40 -16.01
C THR A 70 -10.30 -21.15 -14.77
N GLU A 71 -11.05 -22.18 -14.36
CA GLU A 71 -10.66 -23.04 -13.24
C GLU A 71 -9.26 -23.65 -13.45
N GLU A 72 -8.98 -24.14 -14.67
CA GLU A 72 -7.69 -24.72 -15.04
C GLU A 72 -6.53 -23.70 -14.94
N GLU A 73 -6.77 -22.44 -15.38
CA GLU A 73 -5.79 -21.37 -15.26
C GLU A 73 -5.55 -20.99 -13.79
N ALA A 74 -6.63 -20.93 -12.98
CA ALA A 74 -6.53 -20.65 -11.56
C ALA A 74 -5.76 -21.75 -10.83
N GLU A 75 -6.10 -23.02 -11.04
CA GLU A 75 -5.39 -24.17 -10.46
C GLU A 75 -3.91 -24.20 -10.85
N ARG A 76 -3.62 -23.89 -12.12
CA ARG A 76 -2.24 -23.84 -12.60
C ARG A 76 -1.40 -22.79 -11.87
N PHE A 77 -2.00 -21.66 -11.51
CA PHE A 77 -1.31 -20.60 -10.80
C PHE A 77 -1.30 -20.84 -9.29
N VAL A 78 -2.47 -21.02 -8.66
CA VAL A 78 -2.60 -21.12 -7.18
C VAL A 78 -1.91 -22.39 -6.66
N LYS A 79 -2.06 -23.51 -7.33
CA LYS A 79 -1.53 -24.83 -6.93
C LYS A 79 -2.14 -25.34 -5.61
N GLU A 80 -1.97 -26.60 -5.33
CA GLU A 80 -2.41 -27.22 -4.08
C GLU A 80 -1.45 -26.89 -2.93
N PHE A 81 -1.99 -26.38 -1.82
CA PHE A 81 -1.21 -26.16 -0.61
C PHE A 81 -0.77 -27.48 0.02
N LYS A 82 0.50 -27.56 0.35
CA LYS A 82 1.08 -28.68 1.10
C LYS A 82 1.60 -28.19 2.44
N PRO A 83 0.98 -28.56 3.56
CA PRO A 83 1.42 -28.13 4.88
C PRO A 83 2.84 -28.64 5.18
N VAL A 84 3.72 -27.73 5.59
CA VAL A 84 5.14 -28.02 5.82
C VAL A 84 5.44 -28.28 7.29
N ASN A 85 4.83 -27.48 8.19
CA ASN A 85 5.16 -27.52 9.61
C ASN A 85 4.18 -28.34 10.44
N ALA A 86 2.89 -28.04 10.31
CA ALA A 86 1.83 -28.69 11.07
C ALA A 86 0.53 -28.69 10.27
N HIS A 87 -0.28 -29.72 10.44
CA HIS A 87 -1.61 -29.87 9.85
C HIS A 87 -2.49 -30.65 10.83
N LEU A 88 -3.81 -30.61 10.57
CA LEU A 88 -4.75 -31.39 11.36
C LEU A 88 -4.58 -32.87 10.98
N ASP A 89 -4.06 -33.66 11.92
CA ASP A 89 -3.86 -35.09 11.77
C ASP A 89 -4.25 -35.78 13.07
N THR A 90 -5.17 -36.72 13.00
CA THR A 90 -5.64 -37.48 14.16
C THR A 90 -4.59 -38.43 14.68
N ASP A 91 -3.70 -38.91 13.81
CA ASP A 91 -2.65 -39.87 14.16
C ASP A 91 -1.40 -39.18 14.71
N LEU A 92 -1.24 -37.85 14.41
CA LEU A 92 -0.17 -37.02 14.91
C LEU A 92 -0.71 -35.67 15.46
N PRO A 93 -1.37 -35.71 16.60
CA PRO A 93 -2.02 -34.51 17.14
C PRO A 93 -1.00 -33.46 17.62
N TYR A 94 -1.17 -32.23 17.17
CA TYR A 94 -0.42 -31.06 17.63
C TYR A 94 -1.29 -30.14 18.47
N ALA A 95 -0.71 -29.61 19.56
CA ALA A 95 -1.26 -28.45 20.24
C ALA A 95 -0.81 -27.16 19.53
N MET A 96 -1.76 -26.39 19.01
CA MET A 96 -1.51 -25.10 18.36
C MET A 96 -1.92 -23.96 19.27
N ASN A 97 -1.28 -22.78 19.11
CA ASN A 97 -1.57 -21.56 19.87
C ASN A 97 -1.34 -21.69 21.37
N ASN A 98 -0.32 -22.42 21.79
CA ASN A 98 0.06 -22.55 23.19
C ASN A 98 0.61 -21.24 23.73
N LEU A 99 0.51 -21.07 25.06
CA LEU A 99 1.23 -20.03 25.77
C LEU A 99 2.74 -20.21 25.55
N THR A 100 3.40 -19.16 25.13
CA THR A 100 4.83 -19.15 24.89
C THR A 100 5.53 -18.49 26.07
N SER A 101 6.59 -19.12 26.58
CA SER A 101 7.38 -18.53 27.64
C SER A 101 8.23 -17.36 27.16
N PRO A 102 8.60 -16.41 28.04
CA PRO A 102 9.51 -15.32 27.68
C PRO A 102 10.87 -15.81 27.14
N ALA A 103 11.26 -17.04 27.46
CA ALA A 103 12.54 -17.61 27.06
C ALA A 103 12.68 -17.87 25.56
N ILE A 104 11.55 -18.02 24.80
CA ILE A 104 11.58 -18.36 23.38
C ILE A 104 10.69 -17.45 22.51
N PHE A 105 9.95 -16.51 23.10
CA PHE A 105 9.04 -15.64 22.33
C PHE A 105 9.77 -14.76 21.31
N THR A 106 10.96 -14.25 21.68
CA THR A 106 11.79 -13.43 20.79
C THR A 106 12.21 -14.20 19.53
N GLU A 107 12.60 -15.47 19.68
CA GLU A 107 12.99 -16.34 18.57
C GLU A 107 11.82 -16.63 17.64
N ILE A 108 10.62 -16.84 18.20
CA ILE A 108 9.39 -17.01 17.40
C ILE A 108 9.10 -15.74 16.59
N LYS A 109 9.16 -14.55 17.23
CA LYS A 109 8.97 -13.28 16.51
C LYS A 109 10.06 -13.03 15.47
N ARG A 110 11.30 -13.43 15.74
CA ARG A 110 12.38 -13.34 14.77
C ARG A 110 12.13 -14.26 13.56
N SER A 111 11.62 -15.46 13.77
CA SER A 111 11.27 -16.38 12.69
C SER A 111 10.16 -15.79 11.80
N GLN A 112 9.15 -15.15 12.42
CA GLN A 112 8.10 -14.43 11.70
C GLN A 112 8.68 -13.26 10.87
N ASP A 113 9.59 -12.47 11.43
CA ASP A 113 10.28 -11.38 10.72
C ASP A 113 11.10 -11.89 9.51
N LEU A 114 11.75 -13.04 9.64
CA LEU A 114 12.49 -13.65 8.54
C LEU A 114 11.54 -14.07 7.40
N GLY A 115 10.40 -14.67 7.72
CA GLY A 115 9.35 -14.98 6.74
C GLY A 115 8.82 -13.72 6.05
N MET A 116 8.56 -12.65 6.81
CA MET A 116 8.13 -11.36 6.25
C MET A 116 9.17 -10.76 5.30
N ARG A 117 10.45 -10.86 5.62
CA ARG A 117 11.53 -10.41 4.72
C ARG A 117 11.64 -11.25 3.46
N ALA A 118 11.46 -12.57 3.59
CA ALA A 118 11.43 -13.46 2.44
C ALA A 118 10.25 -13.19 1.52
N ALA A 119 9.11 -12.77 2.08
CA ALA A 119 7.90 -12.45 1.32
C ALA A 119 8.13 -11.40 0.23
N ALA A 120 9.07 -10.46 0.43
CA ALA A 120 9.39 -9.46 -0.59
C ALA A 120 9.84 -10.09 -1.92
N GLY A 121 10.82 -11.00 -1.86
CA GLY A 121 11.31 -11.69 -3.06
C GLY A 121 10.30 -12.67 -3.64
N VAL A 122 9.55 -13.37 -2.76
CA VAL A 122 8.48 -14.27 -3.19
C VAL A 122 7.36 -13.52 -3.91
N MET A 123 6.97 -12.34 -3.42
CA MET A 123 5.98 -11.49 -4.09
C MET A 123 6.45 -11.11 -5.49
N ASP A 124 7.70 -10.68 -5.65
CA ASP A 124 8.25 -10.31 -6.95
C ASP A 124 8.22 -11.49 -7.93
N GLU A 125 8.60 -12.70 -7.48
CA GLU A 125 8.49 -13.93 -8.27
C GLU A 125 7.02 -14.22 -8.67
N ARG A 126 6.06 -14.05 -7.75
CA ARG A 126 4.65 -14.35 -8.02
C ARG A 126 4.01 -13.28 -8.91
N PHE A 127 4.38 -12.00 -8.79
CA PHE A 127 3.94 -10.97 -9.73
C PHE A 127 4.44 -11.25 -11.15
N GLU A 128 5.69 -11.69 -11.32
CA GLU A 128 6.24 -12.07 -12.62
C GLU A 128 5.52 -13.27 -13.21
N GLU A 129 5.39 -14.39 -12.45
CA GLU A 129 4.66 -15.60 -12.84
C GLU A 129 3.21 -15.27 -13.26
N PHE A 130 2.54 -14.40 -12.49
CA PHE A 130 1.20 -13.94 -12.80
C PHE A 130 1.13 -13.15 -14.11
N GLY A 131 2.09 -12.24 -14.30
CA GLY A 131 2.21 -11.45 -15.53
C GLY A 131 2.44 -12.30 -16.78
N GLU A 132 3.23 -13.36 -16.66
CA GLU A 132 3.47 -14.32 -17.77
C GLU A 132 2.22 -15.12 -18.10
N LEU A 133 1.45 -15.56 -17.12
CA LEU A 133 0.27 -16.40 -17.30
C LEU A 133 -0.97 -15.62 -17.76
N PHE A 134 -1.20 -14.44 -17.20
CA PHE A 134 -2.43 -13.68 -17.39
C PHE A 134 -2.24 -12.36 -18.16
N GLY A 135 -1.01 -12.00 -18.51
CA GLY A 135 -0.71 -10.78 -19.26
C GLY A 135 -0.84 -9.47 -18.47
N ARG A 136 -1.22 -9.53 -17.20
CA ARG A 136 -1.35 -8.37 -16.31
C ARG A 136 -0.14 -8.29 -15.40
N LYS A 137 0.60 -7.19 -15.49
CA LYS A 137 1.86 -6.99 -14.76
C LYS A 137 1.63 -6.15 -13.52
N TYR A 138 2.11 -6.66 -12.40
CA TYR A 138 2.07 -6.02 -11.10
C TYR A 138 3.47 -5.97 -10.46
N GLY A 139 3.58 -5.22 -9.38
CA GLY A 139 4.78 -5.13 -8.56
C GLY A 139 4.44 -4.58 -7.19
N ARG A 140 5.39 -4.62 -6.26
CA ARG A 140 5.19 -4.09 -4.90
C ARG A 140 5.00 -2.57 -4.87
N ILE A 141 5.51 -1.86 -5.88
CA ILE A 141 5.15 -0.49 -6.24
C ILE A 141 4.79 -0.44 -7.73
N MET A 142 3.99 0.54 -8.10
CA MET A 142 3.68 0.84 -9.50
C MET A 142 3.84 2.34 -9.73
N CYS A 143 4.86 2.70 -10.48
CA CYS A 143 5.21 4.09 -10.74
C CYS A 143 4.90 4.48 -12.18
N ASP A 144 4.53 5.76 -12.36
CA ASP A 144 4.30 6.36 -13.66
C ASP A 144 4.94 7.75 -13.68
N HIS A 145 5.72 8.06 -14.71
CA HIS A 145 6.35 9.39 -14.89
C HIS A 145 7.26 9.86 -13.74
N VAL A 146 7.82 8.95 -12.93
CA VAL A 146 8.73 9.34 -11.82
C VAL A 146 10.08 9.83 -12.33
N GLU A 147 10.55 9.29 -13.45
CA GLU A 147 11.79 9.74 -14.08
C GLU A 147 11.68 11.20 -14.52
N GLY A 148 12.62 12.03 -14.03
CA GLY A 148 12.65 13.47 -14.30
C GLY A 148 11.46 14.24 -13.73
N ALA A 149 10.74 13.68 -12.74
CA ALA A 149 9.74 14.41 -11.99
C ALA A 149 10.38 15.31 -10.94
N ASP A 150 9.91 16.55 -10.86
CA ASP A 150 10.25 17.46 -9.78
C ASP A 150 9.39 17.17 -8.53
N THR A 151 8.14 16.77 -8.75
CA THR A 151 7.20 16.39 -7.67
C THR A 151 6.68 14.97 -7.91
N VAL A 152 6.75 14.10 -6.90
CA VAL A 152 6.21 12.74 -6.95
C VAL A 152 5.11 12.58 -5.90
N VAL A 153 3.95 12.10 -6.34
CA VAL A 153 2.82 11.76 -5.46
C VAL A 153 2.88 10.29 -5.09
N LEU A 154 2.82 10.00 -3.79
CA LEU A 154 2.64 8.62 -3.30
C LEU A 154 1.24 8.45 -2.74
N CYS A 155 0.64 7.30 -3.02
CA CYS A 155 -0.68 6.90 -2.50
C CYS A 155 -0.86 5.39 -2.56
N MET A 156 -1.97 4.90 -2.00
CA MET A 156 -2.41 3.50 -2.03
C MET A 156 -3.86 3.39 -2.47
N GLY A 157 -4.29 2.19 -2.84
CA GLY A 157 -5.69 1.86 -3.12
C GLY A 157 -6.28 2.57 -4.34
N SER A 158 -7.60 2.76 -4.32
CA SER A 158 -8.39 3.22 -5.47
C SER A 158 -8.07 4.64 -5.92
N MET A 159 -7.67 5.54 -5.00
CA MET A 159 -7.33 6.92 -5.35
C MET A 159 -6.22 7.03 -6.39
N SER A 160 -5.39 6.00 -6.51
CA SER A 160 -4.28 5.99 -7.46
C SER A 160 -4.72 6.13 -8.92
N GLY A 161 -5.96 5.75 -9.25
CA GLY A 161 -6.55 5.97 -10.56
C GLY A 161 -6.67 7.46 -10.90
N THR A 162 -7.29 8.23 -10.01
CA THR A 162 -7.43 9.69 -10.16
C THR A 162 -6.07 10.38 -10.17
N VAL A 163 -5.16 10.00 -9.24
CA VAL A 163 -3.80 10.57 -9.21
C VAL A 163 -3.06 10.31 -10.51
N LYS A 164 -3.12 9.09 -11.05
CA LYS A 164 -2.49 8.74 -12.33
C LYS A 164 -3.06 9.56 -13.49
N HIS A 165 -4.37 9.78 -13.53
CA HIS A 165 -5.03 10.59 -14.55
C HIS A 165 -4.51 12.04 -14.49
N VAL A 166 -4.54 12.68 -13.32
CA VAL A 166 -4.08 14.06 -13.13
C VAL A 166 -2.59 14.21 -13.47
N VAL A 167 -1.75 13.28 -13.04
CA VAL A 167 -0.32 13.27 -13.38
C VAL A 167 -0.13 13.26 -14.89
N LYS A 168 -0.90 12.44 -15.62
CA LYS A 168 -0.84 12.37 -17.08
C LYS A 168 -1.23 13.70 -17.73
N GLU A 169 -2.32 14.33 -17.29
CA GLU A 169 -2.77 15.62 -17.81
C GLU A 169 -1.75 16.74 -17.50
N MET A 170 -1.23 16.78 -16.27
CA MET A 170 -0.19 17.74 -15.89
C MET A 170 1.11 17.56 -16.70
N ARG A 171 1.50 16.29 -16.97
CA ARG A 171 2.64 16.01 -17.86
C ARG A 171 2.41 16.49 -19.28
N ALA A 172 1.22 16.31 -19.81
CA ALA A 172 0.84 16.82 -21.13
C ALA A 172 0.91 18.37 -21.19
N ALA A 173 0.60 19.03 -20.05
CA ALA A 173 0.75 20.47 -19.87
C ALA A 173 2.20 20.93 -19.58
N GLY A 174 3.17 20.02 -19.55
CA GLY A 174 4.59 20.30 -19.34
C GLY A 174 5.06 20.36 -17.88
N ARG A 175 4.20 20.04 -16.90
CA ARG A 175 4.61 19.93 -15.49
C ARG A 175 5.38 18.64 -15.25
N LYS A 176 6.40 18.69 -14.41
CA LYS A 176 7.27 17.55 -14.10
C LYS A 176 6.78 16.84 -12.84
N VAL A 177 5.65 16.16 -12.96
CA VAL A 177 5.02 15.41 -11.87
C VAL A 177 5.01 13.91 -12.17
N GLY A 178 5.04 13.09 -11.13
CA GLY A 178 4.98 11.64 -11.23
C GLY A 178 4.14 11.03 -10.12
N ILE A 179 3.77 9.75 -10.26
CA ILE A 179 3.09 8.96 -9.25
C ILE A 179 3.91 7.72 -8.94
N CYS A 180 4.00 7.38 -7.66
CA CYS A 180 4.46 6.09 -7.17
C CYS A 180 3.39 5.49 -6.26
N ARG A 181 2.59 4.55 -6.78
CA ARG A 181 1.60 3.83 -5.99
C ARG A 181 2.28 2.70 -5.21
N VAL A 182 2.09 2.67 -3.91
CA VAL A 182 2.50 1.54 -3.07
C VAL A 182 1.40 0.48 -3.13
N VAL A 183 1.74 -0.73 -3.57
CA VAL A 183 0.87 -1.90 -3.64
C VAL A 183 1.06 -2.76 -2.40
N ALA A 184 2.30 -3.09 -2.05
CA ALA A 184 2.61 -3.82 -0.82
C ALA A 184 3.02 -2.86 0.29
N PHE A 185 2.18 -2.74 1.33
CA PHE A 185 2.53 -1.95 2.51
C PHE A 185 3.35 -2.77 3.51
N ARG A 186 3.15 -4.10 3.53
CA ARG A 186 3.99 -5.06 4.28
C ARG A 186 4.28 -6.29 3.42
N PRO A 187 5.53 -6.67 3.23
CA PRO A 187 6.74 -5.93 3.60
C PRO A 187 6.90 -4.63 2.79
N PHE A 188 7.30 -3.54 3.45
CA PHE A 188 7.42 -2.26 2.76
C PHE A 188 8.57 -2.26 1.75
N PRO A 189 8.36 -1.80 0.52
CA PRO A 189 9.37 -1.81 -0.56
C PRO A 189 10.33 -0.61 -0.47
N THR A 190 11.04 -0.51 0.66
CA THR A 190 11.89 0.64 1.01
C THR A 190 12.90 1.00 -0.09
N LYS A 191 13.55 0.00 -0.69
CA LYS A 191 14.57 0.23 -1.72
C LYS A 191 13.97 0.77 -3.01
N GLU A 192 12.86 0.18 -3.42
CA GLU A 192 12.16 0.54 -4.66
C GLU A 192 11.53 1.93 -4.54
N VAL A 193 10.96 2.25 -3.38
CA VAL A 193 10.45 3.59 -3.09
C VAL A 193 11.59 4.61 -3.09
N ALA A 194 12.71 4.32 -2.42
CA ALA A 194 13.87 5.20 -2.43
C ALA A 194 14.40 5.43 -3.85
N GLU A 195 14.49 4.39 -4.68
CA GLU A 195 14.92 4.53 -6.07
C GLU A 195 13.96 5.39 -6.89
N ALA A 196 12.64 5.20 -6.71
CA ALA A 196 11.62 5.99 -7.39
C ALA A 196 11.66 7.49 -7.03
N LEU A 197 12.15 7.81 -5.83
CA LEU A 197 12.15 9.18 -5.29
C LEU A 197 13.49 9.90 -5.37
N LYS A 198 14.56 9.24 -5.83
CA LYS A 198 15.94 9.74 -5.73
C LYS A 198 16.18 11.11 -6.38
N ASP A 199 15.45 11.43 -7.44
CA ASP A 199 15.61 12.67 -8.21
C ASP A 199 14.50 13.71 -7.92
N ALA A 200 13.52 13.37 -7.09
CA ALA A 200 12.42 14.26 -6.73
C ALA A 200 12.92 15.42 -5.86
N LYS A 201 12.31 16.60 -6.06
CA LYS A 201 12.49 17.77 -5.20
C LYS A 201 11.44 17.85 -4.11
N ASN A 202 10.19 17.48 -4.47
CA ASN A 202 9.05 17.47 -3.58
C ASN A 202 8.37 16.10 -3.63
N ILE A 203 7.92 15.63 -2.48
CA ILE A 203 7.23 14.36 -2.31
C ILE A 203 5.92 14.66 -1.59
N ALA A 204 4.80 14.39 -2.24
CA ALA A 204 3.46 14.53 -1.69
C ALA A 204 2.89 13.14 -1.37
N VAL A 205 2.68 12.84 -0.10
CA VAL A 205 2.15 11.55 0.34
C VAL A 205 0.69 11.72 0.76
N ILE A 206 -0.21 11.01 0.09
CA ILE A 206 -1.63 11.03 0.40
C ILE A 206 -2.01 9.76 1.17
N ASP A 207 -2.41 9.94 2.41
CA ASP A 207 -2.96 8.90 3.26
C ASP A 207 -4.49 9.02 3.32
N ARG A 208 -5.22 7.91 3.15
CA ARG A 208 -6.66 7.81 3.42
C ARG A 208 -6.90 7.31 4.85
N VAL A 209 -6.15 7.86 5.76
CA VAL A 209 -6.22 7.55 7.19
C VAL A 209 -5.69 8.73 7.99
N SER A 210 -6.27 8.97 9.14
CA SER A 210 -5.70 9.91 10.12
C SER A 210 -5.12 9.13 11.29
N ALA A 211 -3.80 9.10 11.41
CA ALA A 211 -3.12 8.61 12.60
C ALA A 211 -3.14 9.70 13.67
N MET A 212 -4.13 9.64 14.56
CA MET A 212 -4.40 10.68 15.55
C MET A 212 -3.15 11.06 16.36
N GLY A 213 -2.73 12.32 16.24
CA GLY A 213 -1.55 12.85 16.94
C GLY A 213 -0.20 12.51 16.27
N SER A 214 -0.21 11.92 15.06
CA SER A 214 0.99 11.62 14.28
C SER A 214 0.77 11.87 12.79
N PHE A 215 1.75 11.56 11.98
CA PHE A 215 1.65 11.59 10.52
C PHE A 215 0.97 10.32 9.99
N GLY A 216 0.54 10.37 8.72
CA GLY A 216 -0.03 9.20 8.04
C GLY A 216 0.94 8.02 7.96
N PRO A 217 0.45 6.77 8.06
CA PRO A 217 1.32 5.59 8.05
C PRO A 217 2.18 5.45 6.80
N LEU A 218 1.65 5.80 5.63
CA LEU A 218 2.43 5.78 4.39
C LEU A 218 3.53 6.85 4.42
N TYR A 219 3.23 8.04 4.92
CA TYR A 219 4.22 9.11 5.04
C TYR A 219 5.39 8.70 5.95
N GLU A 220 5.12 8.07 7.09
CA GLU A 220 6.16 7.59 8.01
C GLU A 220 7.10 6.58 7.31
N GLU A 221 6.57 5.63 6.55
CA GLU A 221 7.37 4.66 5.78
C GLU A 221 8.16 5.33 4.65
N VAL A 222 7.58 6.32 3.99
CA VAL A 222 8.27 7.10 2.94
C VAL A 222 9.45 7.87 3.53
N LEU A 223 9.31 8.49 4.71
CA LEU A 223 10.44 9.13 5.40
C LEU A 223 11.56 8.15 5.72
N ALA A 224 11.20 6.93 6.15
CA ALA A 224 12.17 5.87 6.38
C ALA A 224 12.90 5.47 5.09
N ALA A 225 12.18 5.37 3.97
CA ALA A 225 12.75 5.09 2.65
C ALA A 225 13.66 6.23 2.16
N MET A 226 13.24 7.48 2.36
CA MET A 226 14.08 8.65 2.04
C MET A 226 15.39 8.65 2.83
N ASN A 227 15.32 8.36 4.13
CA ASN A 227 16.51 8.25 4.98
C ASN A 227 17.42 7.11 4.51
N TYR A 228 16.84 5.96 4.15
CA TYR A 228 17.59 4.82 3.59
C TYR A 228 18.33 5.21 2.30
N GLY A 229 17.66 5.93 1.39
CA GLY A 229 18.22 6.38 0.12
C GLY A 229 19.10 7.64 0.21
N GLY A 230 19.20 8.28 1.38
CA GLY A 230 19.91 9.57 1.54
C GLY A 230 19.25 10.72 0.78
N ILE A 231 17.95 10.66 0.52
CA ILE A 231 17.17 11.60 -0.29
C ILE A 231 16.94 12.88 0.51
N LYS A 232 17.19 14.03 -0.14
CA LYS A 232 17.07 15.38 0.46
C LYS A 232 15.84 16.17 -0.02
N ALA A 233 14.89 15.50 -0.67
CA ALA A 233 13.65 16.12 -1.11
C ALA A 233 12.81 16.62 0.09
N ASN A 234 11.96 17.63 -0.17
CA ASN A 234 10.93 18.03 0.78
C ASN A 234 9.77 17.00 0.73
N ALA A 235 9.31 16.55 1.88
CA ALA A 235 8.20 15.59 1.95
C ALA A 235 7.04 16.17 2.76
N TYR A 236 5.82 16.00 2.26
CA TYR A 236 4.59 16.52 2.84
C TYR A 236 3.54 15.44 2.99
N SER A 237 2.93 15.41 4.17
CA SER A 237 1.84 14.49 4.51
C SER A 237 0.50 15.14 4.23
N PHE A 238 -0.36 14.46 3.48
CA PHE A 238 -1.71 14.89 3.18
C PHE A 238 -2.73 13.84 3.63
N VAL A 239 -3.84 14.30 4.18
CA VAL A 239 -5.01 13.46 4.47
C VAL A 239 -6.10 13.87 3.49
N ALA A 240 -6.56 12.92 2.66
CA ALA A 240 -7.64 13.14 1.70
C ALA A 240 -8.51 11.89 1.53
N GLY A 241 -9.77 12.06 1.15
CA GLY A 241 -10.70 10.99 0.85
C GLY A 241 -11.15 10.17 2.06
N LEU A 242 -10.89 10.66 3.27
CA LEU A 242 -11.23 9.97 4.50
C LEU A 242 -12.76 9.80 4.65
N GLY A 243 -13.18 8.59 5.06
CA GLY A 243 -14.59 8.27 5.24
C GLY A 243 -15.42 8.32 3.95
N GLY A 244 -14.77 8.10 2.78
CA GLY A 244 -15.42 8.06 1.48
C GLY A 244 -15.66 9.42 0.84
N ARG A 245 -14.99 10.47 1.31
CA ARG A 245 -15.00 11.75 0.57
C ARG A 245 -14.35 11.54 -0.79
N ASP A 246 -15.01 12.04 -1.85
CA ASP A 246 -14.49 11.92 -3.20
C ASP A 246 -13.14 12.60 -3.35
N ILE A 247 -12.24 11.98 -4.09
CA ILE A 247 -10.97 12.55 -4.52
C ILE A 247 -11.11 12.93 -5.99
N TRP A 248 -11.38 14.22 -6.22
CA TRP A 248 -11.52 14.79 -7.54
C TRP A 248 -10.15 15.10 -8.16
N GLU A 249 -10.12 15.37 -9.44
CA GLU A 249 -8.92 15.87 -10.13
C GLU A 249 -8.38 17.11 -9.42
N GLN A 250 -9.25 18.06 -9.08
CA GLN A 250 -8.88 19.28 -8.34
C GLN A 250 -8.27 18.99 -6.96
N THR A 251 -8.73 17.95 -6.26
CA THR A 251 -8.14 17.51 -4.98
C THR A 251 -6.68 17.15 -5.16
N VAL A 252 -6.35 16.39 -6.22
CA VAL A 252 -4.99 15.97 -6.51
C VAL A 252 -4.13 17.15 -6.98
N GLU A 253 -4.69 18.04 -7.81
CA GLU A 253 -4.02 19.27 -8.20
C GLU A 253 -3.66 20.13 -6.99
N ASN A 254 -4.60 20.32 -6.07
CA ASN A 254 -4.37 21.08 -4.83
C ASN A 254 -3.25 20.45 -3.96
N VAL A 255 -3.18 19.11 -3.89
CA VAL A 255 -2.09 18.39 -3.18
C VAL A 255 -0.74 18.70 -3.83
N ILE A 256 -0.64 18.60 -5.15
CA ILE A 256 0.61 18.84 -5.88
C ILE A 256 1.02 20.29 -5.75
N ASP A 257 0.11 21.23 -6.00
CA ASP A 257 0.37 22.65 -5.92
C ASP A 257 0.81 23.07 -4.50
N LYS A 258 0.17 22.50 -3.47
CA LYS A 258 0.53 22.77 -2.08
C LYS A 258 1.91 22.23 -1.72
N ALA A 259 2.25 21.02 -2.18
CA ALA A 259 3.59 20.46 -1.98
C ALA A 259 4.68 21.30 -2.67
N GLU A 260 4.41 21.80 -3.89
CA GLU A 260 5.33 22.68 -4.62
C GLU A 260 5.46 24.06 -3.96
N GLU A 261 4.35 24.64 -3.49
CA GLU A 261 4.35 25.91 -2.75
C GLU A 261 5.22 25.84 -1.50
N LEU A 262 4.97 24.84 -0.65
CA LEU A 262 5.72 24.64 0.59
C LEU A 262 7.19 24.31 0.33
N GLY A 263 7.46 23.49 -0.70
CA GLY A 263 8.81 23.15 -1.11
C GLY A 263 9.61 24.34 -1.63
N ALA A 264 8.98 25.24 -2.38
CA ALA A 264 9.59 26.47 -2.84
C ALA A 264 9.98 27.43 -1.69
N LYS A 265 9.20 27.41 -0.62
CA LYS A 265 9.45 28.19 0.60
C LYS A 265 10.39 27.46 1.58
N GLN A 266 10.68 26.19 1.34
CA GLN A 266 11.41 25.30 2.26
C GLN A 266 10.74 25.20 3.65
N GLU A 267 9.41 25.29 3.68
CA GLU A 267 8.64 25.15 4.90
C GLU A 267 8.60 23.67 5.32
N PRO A 268 8.83 23.33 6.60
CA PRO A 268 8.76 21.96 7.08
C PRO A 268 7.30 21.47 7.13
N CYS A 269 7.11 20.17 7.00
CA CYS A 269 5.81 19.54 7.27
C CYS A 269 5.67 19.33 8.78
N GLU A 270 4.98 20.23 9.47
CA GLU A 270 4.82 20.17 10.93
C GLU A 270 3.68 19.23 11.38
N ALA A 271 2.68 19.05 10.53
CA ALA A 271 1.52 18.21 10.76
C ALA A 271 0.91 17.75 9.41
N PRO A 272 0.06 16.71 9.38
CA PRO A 272 -0.68 16.34 8.18
C PRO A 272 -1.57 17.49 7.68
N ILE A 273 -1.53 17.74 6.37
CA ILE A 273 -2.32 18.77 5.70
C ILE A 273 -3.63 18.11 5.25
N TRP A 274 -4.74 18.60 5.76
CA TRP A 274 -6.07 18.12 5.39
C TRP A 274 -6.55 18.80 4.12
N ILE A 275 -6.90 18.00 3.12
CA ILE A 275 -7.41 18.49 1.84
C ILE A 275 -8.93 18.31 1.78
N ASP A 276 -9.60 19.28 1.18
CA ASP A 276 -11.07 19.35 1.05
C ASP A 276 -11.81 19.33 2.40
N LEU A 277 -11.14 19.77 3.48
CA LEU A 277 -11.74 19.91 4.79
C LEU A 277 -12.73 21.09 4.80
N LYS A 278 -13.90 20.88 5.37
CA LYS A 278 -14.86 21.95 5.69
C LYS A 278 -14.56 22.46 7.10
N GLU A 279 -13.70 23.47 7.18
CA GLU A 279 -13.21 23.99 8.47
C GLU A 279 -14.35 24.48 9.38
N GLU A 280 -15.43 25.01 8.79
CA GLU A 280 -16.62 25.47 9.51
C GLU A 280 -17.41 24.35 10.20
N GLU A 281 -17.21 23.10 9.79
CA GLU A 281 -17.85 21.94 10.39
C GLU A 281 -16.97 21.23 11.44
N VAL A 282 -15.74 21.71 11.64
CA VAL A 282 -14.81 21.14 12.64
C VAL A 282 -15.21 21.65 14.02
N VAL A 283 -15.54 20.72 14.92
CA VAL A 283 -15.90 21.05 16.30
C VAL A 283 -14.68 20.93 17.19
N TYR A 284 -14.25 22.05 17.73
CA TYR A 284 -13.23 22.10 18.77
C TYR A 284 -13.89 21.98 20.14
N ASN A 285 -13.65 20.89 20.84
CA ASN A 285 -14.00 20.81 22.26
C ASN A 285 -12.90 21.53 23.02
N ALA A 286 -13.16 22.77 23.42
CA ALA A 286 -12.28 23.58 24.24
C ALA A 286 -12.23 23.05 25.69
#